data_37ec9beaa56df9498083fcc96063f96b
#
_entry.id   37ec9beaa56df9498083fcc96063f96b
#
_cell.length_a   1.000
_cell.length_b   1.000
_cell.length_c   1.000
_cell.angle_alpha   90.00
_cell.angle_beta   90.00
_cell.angle_gamma   90.00
#
_symmetry.space_group_name_H-M   'P 1'
#
loop_
_entity.id
_entity.type
_entity.pdbx_description
1 polymer ?
#
loop_
_entity_poly.entity_id
_entity_poly.type
_entity_poly.pdbx_seq_one_letter_code
_entity_poly.pdbx_strand_id
1 'polypeptide(L)'
;LDTQDLNTDFQVFARDPAGNEAHAALDHQVFPKPYSKSRIEIDDRFIGRVVPAIAGNSPDEKIPTDDLLSGFLKINGDLRRKNNQFITDLAKKSAPEMLFKGAFQQLGNSQVEARFADTRTYVYKGKEVDRQVHLGFDLAVTANVPVVAAEHGIIVHASDLGIYGNCVIIDHGLGVQS
;
A
#
# COMPACT_ATOMS: atom_id res chain seq x y z
N LEU A 1 -0.81 -10.85 -5.11
CA LEU A 1 -2.25 -10.79 -4.79
C LEU A 1 -3.16 -11.37 -5.90
N ASP A 2 -2.63 -11.67 -7.09
CA ASP A 2 -3.41 -12.28 -8.17
C ASP A 2 -3.74 -13.75 -7.94
N THR A 3 -2.96 -14.42 -7.10
CA THR A 3 -3.17 -15.81 -6.73
C THR A 3 -3.46 -15.93 -5.24
N GLN A 4 -4.51 -16.67 -4.90
CA GLN A 4 -4.84 -17.03 -3.53
C GLN A 4 -4.58 -18.52 -3.36
N ASP A 5 -3.73 -18.89 -2.40
CA ASP A 5 -3.55 -20.28 -2.05
C ASP A 5 -4.73 -20.71 -1.17
N LEU A 6 -5.63 -21.47 -1.77
CA LEU A 6 -6.83 -21.99 -1.10
C LEU A 6 -6.63 -23.41 -0.56
N ASN A 7 -5.44 -24.00 -0.79
CA ASN A 7 -5.14 -25.39 -0.44
C ASN A 7 -4.04 -25.50 0.63
N THR A 8 -3.64 -24.39 1.26
CA THR A 8 -2.65 -24.41 2.33
C THR A 8 -3.21 -25.15 3.55
N ASP A 9 -2.54 -26.19 3.99
CA ASP A 9 -2.85 -26.86 5.24
C ASP A 9 -2.31 -26.05 6.42
N PHE A 10 -3.16 -25.79 7.39
CA PHE A 10 -2.77 -25.18 8.66
C PHE A 10 -2.56 -26.24 9.70
N GLN A 11 -1.43 -26.13 10.43
CA GLN A 11 -1.11 -27.01 11.54
C GLN A 11 -0.79 -26.19 12.79
N VAL A 12 -1.25 -26.67 13.91
CA VAL A 12 -0.79 -26.21 15.22
C VAL A 12 0.34 -27.11 15.66
N PHE A 13 1.42 -26.55 16.15
CA PHE A 13 2.52 -27.32 16.71
C PHE A 13 2.88 -26.83 18.11
N ALA A 14 3.36 -27.74 18.93
CA ALA A 14 3.96 -27.42 20.22
C ALA A 14 5.32 -28.10 20.33
N ARG A 15 6.28 -27.40 20.91
CA ARG A 15 7.62 -27.93 21.18
C ARG A 15 7.91 -27.78 22.67
N ASP A 16 8.37 -28.84 23.31
CA ASP A 16 8.83 -28.79 24.69
C ASP A 16 10.30 -28.32 24.80
N PRO A 17 10.79 -28.03 26.01
CA PRO A 17 12.19 -27.63 26.23
C PRO A 17 13.22 -28.69 25.83
N ALA A 18 12.84 -29.97 25.75
CA ALA A 18 13.68 -31.07 25.31
C ALA A 18 13.77 -31.20 23.77
N GLY A 19 12.95 -30.39 23.04
CA GLY A 19 12.91 -30.37 21.59
C GLY A 19 11.90 -31.34 20.96
N ASN A 20 11.08 -32.03 21.74
CA ASN A 20 10.01 -32.85 21.20
C ASN A 20 8.92 -32.00 20.59
N GLU A 21 8.42 -32.39 19.42
CA GLU A 21 7.34 -31.69 18.73
C GLU A 21 6.10 -32.56 18.61
N ALA A 22 4.95 -31.93 18.79
CA ALA A 22 3.65 -32.49 18.48
C ALA A 22 2.94 -31.58 17.47
N HIS A 23 2.29 -32.16 16.48
CA HIS A 23 1.54 -31.48 15.44
C HIS A 23 0.10 -31.95 15.44
N ALA A 24 -0.81 -31.03 15.21
CA ALA A 24 -2.23 -31.31 15.00
C ALA A 24 -2.75 -30.51 13.80
N ALA A 25 -3.54 -31.13 12.96
CA ALA A 25 -4.23 -30.43 11.88
C ALA A 25 -5.24 -29.45 12.48
N LEU A 26 -5.28 -28.25 11.94
CA LEU A 26 -6.29 -27.25 12.25
C LEU A 26 -7.43 -27.39 11.23
N ASP A 27 -8.62 -27.72 11.70
CA ASP A 27 -9.80 -27.67 10.84
C ASP A 27 -10.08 -26.20 10.45
N HIS A 28 -10.10 -25.94 9.15
CA HIS A 28 -10.25 -24.60 8.61
C HIS A 28 -10.95 -24.62 7.27
N GLN A 29 -11.55 -23.48 6.93
CA GLN A 29 -12.15 -23.25 5.61
C GLN A 29 -11.56 -21.98 5.01
N VAL A 30 -11.02 -22.08 3.81
CA VAL A 30 -10.48 -20.95 3.04
C VAL A 30 -11.45 -20.61 1.92
N PHE A 31 -11.92 -19.37 1.88
CA PHE A 31 -12.83 -18.90 0.86
C PHE A 31 -12.11 -17.94 -0.10
N PRO A 32 -12.29 -18.08 -1.42
CA PRO A 32 -11.75 -17.14 -2.37
C PRO A 32 -12.37 -15.76 -2.15
N LYS A 33 -11.55 -14.73 -2.11
CA LYS A 33 -12.01 -13.33 -2.05
C LYS A 33 -11.84 -12.67 -3.40
N PRO A 34 -12.92 -12.33 -4.11
CA PRO A 34 -12.82 -11.55 -5.34
C PRO A 34 -12.35 -10.13 -5.01
N TYR A 35 -11.23 -9.72 -5.61
CA TYR A 35 -10.74 -8.35 -5.56
C TYR A 35 -11.19 -7.58 -6.79
N SER A 36 -11.33 -6.26 -6.64
CA SER A 36 -11.71 -5.37 -7.72
C SER A 36 -10.66 -5.34 -8.83
N LYS A 37 -11.12 -5.10 -10.05
CA LYS A 37 -10.26 -4.85 -11.22
C LYS A 37 -10.74 -3.57 -11.88
N SER A 38 -9.88 -2.56 -11.91
CA SER A 38 -10.19 -1.24 -12.44
C SER A 38 -9.39 -0.97 -13.70
N ARG A 39 -10.03 -0.33 -14.67
CA ARG A 39 -9.39 0.20 -15.86
C ARG A 39 -9.34 1.72 -15.76
N ILE A 40 -8.14 2.27 -15.79
CA ILE A 40 -7.89 3.71 -15.59
C ILE A 40 -7.37 4.28 -16.91
N GLU A 41 -8.20 5.08 -17.55
CA GLU A 41 -7.78 5.84 -18.73
C GLU A 41 -6.95 7.06 -18.26
N ILE A 42 -5.73 7.15 -18.77
CA ILE A 42 -4.84 8.30 -18.56
C ILE A 42 -4.69 9.05 -19.87
N ASP A 43 -4.69 10.37 -19.78
CA ASP A 43 -4.55 11.27 -20.93
C ASP A 43 -3.36 12.22 -20.77
N ASP A 44 -3.05 12.97 -21.85
CA ASP A 44 -1.95 13.92 -21.86
C ASP A 44 -2.10 15.02 -20.78
N ARG A 45 -3.33 15.39 -20.45
CA ARG A 45 -3.62 16.38 -19.40
C ARG A 45 -3.28 15.83 -18.01
N PHE A 46 -3.66 14.59 -17.74
CA PHE A 46 -3.37 13.94 -16.47
C PHE A 46 -1.86 13.76 -16.27
N ILE A 47 -1.16 13.12 -17.23
CA ILE A 47 0.29 12.89 -17.10
C ILE A 47 1.08 14.21 -17.13
N GLY A 48 0.64 15.22 -17.90
CA GLY A 48 1.26 16.55 -17.96
C GLY A 48 1.16 17.34 -16.65
N ARG A 49 0.20 17.00 -15.79
CA ARG A 49 0.08 17.56 -14.43
C ARG A 49 0.89 16.75 -13.41
N VAL A 50 0.78 15.43 -13.46
CA VAL A 50 1.32 14.53 -12.42
C VAL A 50 2.83 14.37 -12.54
N VAL A 51 3.35 14.17 -13.76
CA VAL A 51 4.78 13.89 -13.97
C VAL A 51 5.67 15.05 -13.50
N PRO A 52 5.47 16.31 -13.92
CA PRO A 52 6.31 17.40 -13.46
C PRO A 52 6.19 17.66 -11.95
N ALA A 53 4.99 17.47 -11.37
CA ALA A 53 4.78 17.69 -9.94
C ALA A 53 5.59 16.69 -9.10
N ILE A 54 5.55 15.40 -9.45
CA ILE A 54 6.31 14.38 -8.72
C ILE A 54 7.80 14.50 -9.01
N ALA A 55 8.20 14.80 -10.25
CA ALA A 55 9.61 15.01 -10.59
C ALA A 55 10.23 16.17 -9.81
N GLY A 56 9.47 17.26 -9.61
CA GLY A 56 9.92 18.41 -8.81
C GLY A 56 10.16 18.06 -7.33
N ASN A 57 9.34 17.18 -6.77
CA ASN A 57 9.48 16.73 -5.38
C ASN A 57 10.47 15.56 -5.21
N SER A 58 10.90 14.95 -6.32
CA SER A 58 11.81 13.79 -6.30
C SER A 58 12.98 13.98 -7.28
N PRO A 59 13.83 15.03 -7.12
CA PRO A 59 14.85 15.39 -8.11
C PRO A 59 15.90 14.30 -8.33
N ASP A 60 16.20 13.52 -7.31
CA ASP A 60 17.19 12.43 -7.38
C ASP A 60 16.75 11.25 -8.24
N GLU A 61 15.45 11.15 -8.50
CA GLU A 61 14.87 10.04 -9.26
C GLU A 61 15.03 10.18 -10.78
N LYS A 62 15.49 11.33 -11.27
CA LYS A 62 15.74 11.59 -12.71
C LYS A 62 14.57 11.17 -13.59
N ILE A 63 13.37 11.64 -13.22
CA ILE A 63 12.13 11.34 -13.93
C ILE A 63 12.12 12.13 -15.25
N PRO A 64 11.93 11.48 -16.42
CA PRO A 64 11.77 12.19 -17.69
C PRO A 64 10.57 13.14 -17.67
N THR A 65 10.76 14.41 -18.03
CA THR A 65 9.68 15.40 -18.13
C THR A 65 9.47 15.89 -19.57
N ASP A 66 10.36 15.54 -20.47
CA ASP A 66 10.30 15.74 -21.93
C ASP A 66 9.49 14.63 -22.62
N ASP A 67 9.52 13.41 -22.10
CA ASP A 67 8.62 12.31 -22.46
C ASP A 67 7.72 11.97 -21.28
N LEU A 68 6.53 12.56 -21.28
CA LEU A 68 5.58 12.44 -20.17
C LEU A 68 5.11 11.00 -19.94
N LEU A 69 4.97 10.19 -20.99
CA LEU A 69 4.57 8.79 -20.82
C LEU A 69 5.68 7.98 -20.14
N SER A 70 6.91 8.12 -20.60
CA SER A 70 8.07 7.49 -19.96
C SER A 70 8.24 7.97 -18.51
N GLY A 71 8.02 9.27 -18.26
CA GLY A 71 8.01 9.83 -16.92
C GLY A 71 6.96 9.17 -16.03
N PHE A 72 5.72 9.05 -16.52
CA PHE A 72 4.64 8.37 -15.81
C PHE A 72 4.98 6.91 -15.50
N LEU A 73 5.47 6.16 -16.48
CA LEU A 73 5.84 4.75 -16.29
C LEU A 73 6.96 4.58 -15.26
N LYS A 74 7.95 5.48 -15.26
CA LYS A 74 9.00 5.48 -14.26
C LYS A 74 8.47 5.76 -12.85
N ILE A 75 7.57 6.74 -12.71
CA ILE A 75 6.90 7.04 -11.44
C ILE A 75 6.09 5.84 -10.97
N ASN A 76 5.21 5.33 -11.84
CA ASN A 76 4.26 4.28 -11.47
C ASN A 76 4.93 2.90 -11.29
N GLY A 77 6.09 2.69 -11.87
CA GLY A 77 6.93 1.50 -11.73
C GLY A 77 8.05 1.66 -10.69
N ASP A 78 9.16 2.28 -11.10
CA ASP A 78 10.39 2.32 -10.29
C ASP A 78 10.23 3.07 -8.97
N LEU A 79 9.70 4.29 -9.05
CA LEU A 79 9.53 5.12 -7.84
C LEU A 79 8.52 4.46 -6.88
N ARG A 80 7.41 3.92 -7.39
CA ARG A 80 6.45 3.16 -6.57
C ARG A 80 7.11 2.00 -5.84
N ARG A 81 7.94 1.21 -6.52
CA ARG A 81 8.67 0.09 -5.89
C ARG A 81 9.62 0.57 -4.79
N LYS A 82 10.35 1.66 -5.02
CA LYS A 82 11.24 2.26 -4.01
C LYS A 82 10.46 2.74 -2.78
N ASN A 83 9.35 3.46 -2.99
CA ASN A 83 8.52 3.93 -1.90
C ASN A 83 7.92 2.76 -1.10
N ASN A 84 7.43 1.72 -1.77
CA ASN A 84 6.92 0.52 -1.11
C ASN A 84 8.02 -0.21 -0.32
N GLN A 85 9.23 -0.28 -0.87
CA GLN A 85 10.37 -0.88 -0.17
C GLN A 85 10.73 -0.08 1.09
N PHE A 86 10.73 1.26 1.00
CA PHE A 86 10.97 2.13 2.15
C PHE A 86 9.95 1.87 3.28
N ILE A 87 8.66 1.79 2.95
CA ILE A 87 7.60 1.47 3.93
C ILE A 87 7.83 0.08 4.54
N THR A 88 8.16 -0.91 3.72
CA THR A 88 8.47 -2.26 4.20
C THR A 88 9.68 -2.29 5.13
N ASP A 89 10.70 -1.50 4.84
CA ASP A 89 11.92 -1.45 5.68
C ASP A 89 11.67 -0.72 7.01
N LEU A 90 10.75 0.24 7.04
CA LEU A 90 10.27 0.80 8.30
C LEU A 90 9.53 -0.25 9.14
N ALA A 91 8.67 -1.05 8.53
CA ALA A 91 7.94 -2.11 9.23
C ALA A 91 8.86 -3.16 9.89
N LYS A 92 10.03 -3.44 9.29
CA LYS A 92 11.04 -4.34 9.89
C LYS A 92 11.65 -3.79 11.18
N LYS A 93 11.55 -2.47 11.40
CA LYS A 93 12.07 -1.78 12.59
C LYS A 93 10.94 -1.45 13.58
N SER A 94 9.77 -2.01 13.39
CA SER A 94 8.60 -1.80 14.24
C SER A 94 8.87 -2.17 15.69
N ALA A 95 8.17 -1.51 16.61
CA ALA A 95 8.22 -1.85 18.03
C ALA A 95 7.86 -3.34 18.23
N PRO A 96 8.59 -4.06 19.12
CA PRO A 96 8.36 -5.48 19.35
C PRO A 96 7.10 -5.76 20.17
N GLU A 97 6.38 -4.73 20.59
CA GLU A 97 5.17 -4.80 21.39
C GLU A 97 3.99 -4.14 20.66
N MET A 98 2.79 -4.54 21.03
CA MET A 98 1.55 -3.96 20.51
C MET A 98 1.33 -2.57 21.14
N LEU A 99 1.33 -1.52 20.32
CA LEU A 99 1.12 -0.14 20.75
C LEU A 99 -0.34 0.31 20.65
N PHE A 100 -1.14 -0.30 19.79
CA PHE A 100 -2.56 0.01 19.64
C PHE A 100 -3.41 -0.67 20.73
N LYS A 101 -4.55 -0.05 21.07
CA LYS A 101 -5.40 -0.48 22.18
C LYS A 101 -6.81 -0.86 21.75
N GLY A 102 -7.19 -0.57 20.52
CA GLY A 102 -8.54 -0.76 20.03
C GLY A 102 -8.63 -1.01 18.55
N ALA A 103 -9.80 -0.77 17.99
CA ALA A 103 -10.02 -0.86 16.55
C ALA A 103 -9.48 0.37 15.84
N PHE A 104 -8.83 0.14 14.72
CA PHE A 104 -8.37 1.24 13.85
C PHE A 104 -9.57 2.03 13.32
N GLN A 105 -9.49 3.34 13.45
CA GLN A 105 -10.55 4.25 13.04
C GLN A 105 -10.34 4.70 11.60
N GLN A 106 -11.39 4.56 10.80
CA GLN A 106 -11.42 5.16 9.47
C GLN A 106 -11.58 6.67 9.59
N LEU A 107 -11.05 7.41 8.62
CA LEU A 107 -11.29 8.85 8.49
C LEU A 107 -12.81 9.12 8.50
N GLY A 108 -13.27 9.91 9.48
CA GLY A 108 -14.68 10.17 9.69
C GLY A 108 -15.36 10.84 8.49
N ASN A 109 -16.59 10.44 8.18
CA ASN A 109 -17.40 10.96 7.06
C ASN A 109 -16.73 10.81 5.69
N SER A 110 -15.79 9.90 5.55
CA SER A 110 -15.11 9.62 4.29
C SER A 110 -15.85 8.59 3.45
N GLN A 111 -15.78 8.77 2.14
CA GLN A 111 -16.21 7.78 1.15
C GLN A 111 -15.00 6.94 0.71
N VAL A 112 -15.20 5.63 0.58
CA VAL A 112 -14.16 4.75 0.01
C VAL A 112 -14.20 4.86 -1.51
N GLU A 113 -13.19 5.50 -2.09
CA GLU A 113 -13.04 5.67 -3.55
C GLU A 113 -12.31 4.48 -4.18
N ALA A 114 -11.36 3.89 -3.46
CA ALA A 114 -10.67 2.68 -3.91
C ALA A 114 -10.37 1.75 -2.75
N ARG A 115 -10.38 0.44 -3.05
CA ARG A 115 -10.23 -0.62 -2.05
C ARG A 115 -8.88 -1.32 -2.19
N PHE A 116 -8.45 -1.94 -1.10
CA PHE A 116 -7.27 -2.79 -1.07
C PHE A 116 -7.35 -3.91 -2.12
N ALA A 117 -6.20 -4.20 -2.73
CA ALA A 117 -6.00 -5.23 -3.75
C ALA A 117 -6.77 -5.00 -5.07
N ASP A 118 -7.22 -3.77 -5.32
CA ASP A 118 -7.73 -3.41 -6.64
C ASP A 118 -6.61 -3.49 -7.69
N THR A 119 -6.79 -4.36 -8.68
CA THR A 119 -5.84 -4.47 -9.80
C THR A 119 -6.16 -3.40 -10.84
N ARG A 120 -5.32 -2.39 -10.91
CA ARG A 120 -5.46 -1.21 -11.77
C ARG A 120 -4.71 -1.41 -13.08
N THR A 121 -5.45 -1.45 -14.19
CA THR A 121 -4.87 -1.45 -15.54
C THR A 121 -4.89 -0.03 -16.08
N TYR A 122 -3.72 0.54 -16.34
CA TYR A 122 -3.57 1.89 -16.90
C TYR A 122 -3.57 1.84 -18.42
N VAL A 123 -4.38 2.68 -19.03
CA VAL A 123 -4.56 2.73 -20.47
C VAL A 123 -4.29 4.13 -20.99
N TYR A 124 -3.45 4.24 -21.99
CA TYR A 124 -3.09 5.48 -22.65
C TYR A 124 -3.32 5.36 -24.15
N LYS A 125 -4.14 6.28 -24.70
CA LYS A 125 -4.51 6.27 -26.12
C LYS A 125 -4.99 4.90 -26.60
N GLY A 126 -5.82 4.24 -25.77
CA GLY A 126 -6.43 2.94 -26.08
C GLY A 126 -5.53 1.72 -25.88
N LYS A 127 -4.27 1.89 -25.46
CA LYS A 127 -3.34 0.78 -25.21
C LYS A 127 -3.06 0.64 -23.71
N GLU A 128 -3.03 -0.59 -23.23
CA GLU A 128 -2.54 -0.88 -21.89
C GLU A 128 -1.04 -0.53 -21.82
N VAL A 129 -0.66 0.28 -20.83
CA VAL A 129 0.72 0.77 -20.65
C VAL A 129 1.33 0.34 -19.33
N ASP A 130 0.51 0.05 -18.32
CA ASP A 130 0.99 -0.41 -17.02
C ASP A 130 -0.11 -1.13 -16.23
N ARG A 131 0.29 -1.92 -15.24
CA ARG A 131 -0.61 -2.59 -14.31
C ARG A 131 -0.03 -2.54 -12.90
N GLN A 132 -0.84 -2.11 -11.93
CA GLN A 132 -0.46 -2.01 -10.53
C GLN A 132 -1.55 -2.60 -9.64
N VAL A 133 -1.16 -2.98 -8.42
CA VAL A 133 -2.12 -3.37 -7.39
C VAL A 133 -2.18 -2.29 -6.32
N HIS A 134 -3.39 -1.88 -5.98
CA HIS A 134 -3.62 -0.90 -4.92
C HIS A 134 -3.42 -1.53 -3.54
N LEU A 135 -2.48 -1.00 -2.75
CA LEU A 135 -2.08 -1.59 -1.47
C LEU A 135 -2.74 -0.93 -0.25
N GLY A 136 -3.79 -0.15 -0.46
CA GLY A 136 -4.47 0.56 0.63
C GLY A 136 -5.95 0.85 0.33
N PHE A 137 -6.48 1.82 1.04
CA PHE A 137 -7.80 2.38 0.81
C PHE A 137 -7.65 3.87 0.48
N ASP A 138 -8.28 4.31 -0.60
CA ASP A 138 -8.43 5.73 -0.88
C ASP A 138 -9.72 6.22 -0.22
N LEU A 139 -9.58 7.14 0.73
CA LEU A 139 -10.69 7.73 1.48
C LEU A 139 -10.85 9.18 1.09
N ALA A 140 -11.98 9.55 0.50
CA ALA A 140 -12.28 10.90 0.12
C ALA A 140 -13.19 11.59 1.13
N VAL A 141 -12.90 12.83 1.46
CA VAL A 141 -13.67 13.71 2.31
C VAL A 141 -13.54 15.14 1.80
N THR A 142 -14.36 16.06 2.29
CA THR A 142 -14.28 17.48 1.92
C THR A 142 -12.90 18.07 2.26
N ALA A 143 -12.47 19.05 1.49
CA ALA A 143 -11.17 19.69 1.68
C ALA A 143 -10.99 20.28 3.09
N ASN A 144 -9.74 20.28 3.57
CA ASN A 144 -9.33 20.84 4.87
C ASN A 144 -9.90 20.14 6.12
N VAL A 145 -10.37 18.91 5.98
CA VAL A 145 -10.71 18.08 7.15
C VAL A 145 -9.43 17.54 7.78
N PRO A 146 -9.25 17.64 9.11
CA PRO A 146 -8.11 17.06 9.79
C PRO A 146 -8.05 15.54 9.59
N VAL A 147 -6.89 15.03 9.22
CA VAL A 147 -6.61 13.59 9.20
C VAL A 147 -6.11 13.19 10.58
N VAL A 148 -6.90 12.42 11.30
CA VAL A 148 -6.54 11.93 12.63
C VAL A 148 -5.78 10.61 12.54
N ALA A 149 -4.94 10.34 13.55
CA ALA A 149 -4.29 9.04 13.67
C ALA A 149 -5.34 7.93 13.78
N ALA A 150 -5.16 6.85 13.02
CA ALA A 150 -6.10 5.73 13.03
C ALA A 150 -6.14 5.00 14.37
N GLU A 151 -5.03 4.98 15.12
CA GLU A 151 -4.89 4.42 16.45
C GLU A 151 -3.57 4.91 17.11
N HIS A 152 -3.33 4.51 18.36
CA HIS A 152 -2.08 4.81 19.09
C HIS A 152 -0.86 4.19 18.38
N GLY A 153 0.25 4.90 18.39
CA GLY A 153 1.49 4.46 17.77
C GLY A 153 2.58 5.52 17.84
N ILE A 154 3.67 5.25 17.13
CA ILE A 154 4.84 6.13 17.04
C ILE A 154 4.96 6.61 15.60
N ILE A 155 5.03 7.92 15.38
CA ILE A 155 5.31 8.48 14.06
C ILE A 155 6.74 8.11 13.65
N VAL A 156 6.88 7.32 12.59
CA VAL A 156 8.18 6.87 12.06
C VAL A 156 8.57 7.56 10.76
N HIS A 157 7.64 8.27 10.13
CA HIS A 157 7.88 9.11 8.96
C HIS A 157 6.86 10.25 8.91
N ALA A 158 7.29 11.44 8.54
CA ALA A 158 6.44 12.61 8.33
C ALA A 158 7.11 13.58 7.35
N SER A 159 7.06 13.25 6.05
CA SER A 159 7.59 14.09 4.97
C SER A 159 7.05 13.65 3.61
N ASP A 160 7.50 14.27 2.51
CA ASP A 160 7.20 13.78 1.17
C ASP A 160 7.75 12.38 0.95
N LEU A 161 6.96 11.51 0.30
CA LEU A 161 7.33 10.16 -0.07
C LEU A 161 6.93 9.87 -1.53
N GLY A 162 7.47 10.63 -2.44
CA GLY A 162 7.34 10.45 -3.88
C GLY A 162 5.89 10.31 -4.36
N ILE A 163 5.45 9.10 -4.73
CA ILE A 163 4.09 8.88 -5.25
C ILE A 163 3.00 9.09 -4.19
N TYR A 164 3.34 9.01 -2.91
CA TYR A 164 2.40 9.20 -1.80
C TYR A 164 2.28 10.69 -1.38
N GLY A 165 3.15 11.57 -1.93
CA GLY A 165 3.17 12.97 -1.56
C GLY A 165 3.48 13.17 -0.09
N ASN A 166 2.85 14.16 0.55
CA ASN A 166 2.98 14.37 1.99
C ASN A 166 2.44 13.15 2.74
N CYS A 167 3.35 12.38 3.33
CA CYS A 167 3.07 11.09 3.92
C CYS A 167 3.43 11.11 5.42
N VAL A 168 2.52 10.61 6.24
CA VAL A 168 2.77 10.31 7.65
C VAL A 168 2.61 8.81 7.82
N ILE A 169 3.60 8.15 8.43
CA ILE A 169 3.54 6.74 8.76
C ILE A 169 3.61 6.59 10.28
N ILE A 170 2.65 5.86 10.82
CA ILE A 170 2.56 5.54 12.24
C ILE A 170 2.83 4.05 12.41
N ASP A 171 3.83 3.73 13.24
CA ASP A 171 4.10 2.36 13.69
C ASP A 171 3.22 2.05 14.89
N HIS A 172 2.41 1.02 14.79
CA HIS A 172 1.53 0.54 15.85
C HIS A 172 2.09 -0.68 16.60
N GLY A 173 3.34 -1.04 16.28
CA GLY A 173 4.01 -2.22 16.83
C GLY A 173 3.74 -3.49 16.05
N LEU A 174 4.60 -4.49 16.26
CA LEU A 174 4.51 -5.83 15.65
C LEU A 174 4.45 -5.83 14.11
N GLY A 175 5.03 -4.82 13.46
CA GLY A 175 5.01 -4.65 12.00
C GLY A 175 3.73 -4.04 11.44
N VAL A 176 2.78 -3.65 12.28
CA VAL A 176 1.53 -2.99 11.85
C VAL A 176 1.75 -1.49 11.69
N GLN A 177 1.39 -0.95 10.54
CA GLN A 177 1.54 0.47 10.20
C GLN A 177 0.26 1.06 9.58
N SER A 178 0.05 2.34 9.78
CA SER A 178 -0.93 3.13 9.06
C SER A 178 -0.32 4.40 8.48
#